data_c6c3262026f1454b997808b7a83c1c59
#
_entry.id   c6c3262026f1454b997808b7a83c1c59
#
_cell.length_a   1.000
_cell.length_b   1.000
_cell.length_c   1.000
_cell.angle_alpha   90.00
_cell.angle_beta   90.00
_cell.angle_gamma   90.00
#
_symmetry.space_group_name_H-M   'P 1'
#
loop_
_entity.id
_entity.type
_entity.pdbx_description
1 polymer ?
#
loop_
_entity_poly.entity_id
_entity_poly.type
_entity_poly.pdbx_seq_one_letter_code
_entity_poly.pdbx_strand_id
1 'polypeptide(L)'
;MAINLKEVKFAYNTPKKKIAPKFILNDINLHIDSQDEFITLIGQSGAGKSTLVQLLNGLLLTNYGEVVVFDKTLSNNKKIKLKDTRKRVGLVFQFPEAQLFDETVLKDVSFGPKNFGLDNPVELAREALSVVGIDESLYETNPFNLSGGQMRRVAIAGALAINPDILILDEPTVGLDPKGKEELMNVLVDLQNKTNKTIIMISHDMDIVARFAKRVIVMNKG
;
A
#
# COMPACT_ATOMS: atom_id res chain seq x y z
N MET A 1 -11.74 8.46 12.09
CA MET A 1 -10.29 8.78 12.18
C MET A 1 -9.52 7.49 11.97
N ALA A 2 -8.71 7.39 10.91
CA ALA A 2 -8.01 6.15 10.60
C ALA A 2 -6.51 6.23 10.88
N ILE A 3 -5.86 7.30 10.47
CA ILE A 3 -4.43 7.49 10.65
C ILE A 3 -4.16 8.90 11.19
N ASN A 4 -3.31 8.97 12.23
CA ASN A 4 -2.86 10.23 12.78
C ASN A 4 -1.37 10.16 13.13
N LEU A 5 -0.59 11.07 12.58
CA LEU A 5 0.82 11.27 12.87
C LEU A 5 0.99 12.57 13.61
N LYS A 6 1.76 12.56 14.71
CA LYS A 6 2.10 13.74 15.50
C LYS A 6 3.61 13.81 15.69
N GLU A 7 4.22 14.90 15.21
CA GLU A 7 5.64 15.21 15.37
C GLU A 7 6.58 14.02 15.00
N VAL A 8 6.19 13.26 13.96
CA VAL A 8 6.89 12.02 13.61
C VAL A 8 8.24 12.32 12.99
N LYS A 9 9.31 11.69 13.54
CA LYS A 9 10.66 11.70 12.97
C LYS A 9 11.15 10.29 12.77
N PHE A 10 11.74 10.03 11.61
CA PHE A 10 12.27 8.72 11.29
C PHE A 10 13.64 8.79 10.61
N ALA A 11 14.55 7.94 11.08
CA ALA A 11 15.85 7.67 10.46
C ALA A 11 16.12 6.17 10.47
N TYR A 12 16.67 5.63 9.36
CA TYR A 12 17.04 4.21 9.28
C TYR A 12 18.18 3.83 10.24
N ASN A 13 19.08 4.78 10.51
CA ASN A 13 20.19 4.55 11.41
C ASN A 13 19.84 5.06 12.82
N THR A 14 19.78 4.17 13.79
CA THR A 14 19.71 4.55 15.20
C THR A 14 20.96 5.33 15.60
N PRO A 15 20.82 6.42 16.36
CA PRO A 15 21.97 7.24 16.75
C PRO A 15 22.96 6.40 17.59
N LYS A 16 24.12 6.12 17.02
CA LYS A 16 25.29 5.73 17.82
C LYS A 16 25.75 7.00 18.55
N LYS A 17 26.16 6.88 19.82
CA LYS A 17 26.48 7.97 20.77
C LYS A 17 27.30 9.18 20.26
N LYS A 18 27.75 9.20 19.00
CA LYS A 18 28.60 10.26 18.42
C LYS A 18 28.12 10.82 17.06
N ILE A 19 27.04 10.33 16.46
CA ILE A 19 26.58 10.80 15.15
C ILE A 19 25.09 11.15 15.26
N ALA A 20 24.74 12.40 14.96
CA ALA A 20 23.35 12.83 14.90
C ALA A 20 22.57 12.04 13.82
N PRO A 21 21.33 11.59 14.10
CA PRO A 21 20.54 10.85 13.12
C PRO A 21 20.22 11.78 11.92
N LYS A 22 20.42 11.27 10.71
CA LYS A 22 19.91 11.92 9.51
C LYS A 22 18.46 11.51 9.34
N PHE A 23 17.53 12.37 9.73
CA PHE A 23 16.11 12.12 9.58
C PHE A 23 15.71 12.11 8.10
N ILE A 24 14.96 11.11 7.70
CA ILE A 24 14.29 10.99 6.40
C ILE A 24 12.91 11.63 6.48
N LEU A 25 12.23 11.44 7.64
CA LEU A 25 11.01 12.15 7.99
C LEU A 25 11.32 13.05 9.18
N ASN A 26 10.90 14.30 9.12
CA ASN A 26 11.22 15.29 10.14
C ASN A 26 9.98 16.13 10.47
N ASP A 27 9.43 15.91 11.65
CA ASP A 27 8.29 16.64 12.19
C ASP A 27 6.99 16.49 11.37
N ILE A 28 6.71 15.28 10.90
CA ILE A 28 5.51 15.00 10.12
C ILE A 28 4.27 15.03 11.02
N ASN A 29 3.32 15.89 10.65
CA ASN A 29 1.98 15.96 11.21
C ASN A 29 0.98 15.68 10.10
N LEU A 30 0.23 14.57 10.16
CA LEU A 30 -0.67 14.14 9.11
C LEU A 30 -1.89 13.44 9.68
N HIS A 31 -3.05 13.79 9.13
CA HIS A 31 -4.32 13.15 9.45
C HIS A 31 -4.98 12.60 8.18
N ILE A 32 -5.43 11.34 8.24
CA ILE A 32 -6.15 10.66 7.16
C ILE A 32 -7.38 9.97 7.76
N ASP A 33 -8.52 10.17 7.13
CA ASP A 33 -9.75 9.44 7.46
C ASP A 33 -9.84 8.10 6.73
N SER A 34 -10.68 7.20 7.22
CA SER A 34 -10.74 5.81 6.72
C SER A 34 -11.75 5.59 5.61
N GLN A 35 -12.44 6.62 5.17
CA GLN A 35 -13.56 6.44 4.26
C GLN A 35 -13.47 7.38 3.07
N ASP A 36 -13.59 6.77 1.88
CA ASP A 36 -13.83 7.42 0.59
C ASP A 36 -12.80 8.50 0.18
N GLU A 37 -11.55 8.39 0.62
CA GLU A 37 -10.49 9.27 0.13
C GLU A 37 -9.64 8.59 -0.95
N PHE A 38 -9.39 9.30 -2.07
CA PHE A 38 -8.32 8.97 -3.01
C PHE A 38 -7.20 9.98 -2.84
N ILE A 39 -6.20 9.58 -2.06
CA ILE A 39 -5.07 10.45 -1.68
C ILE A 39 -3.88 10.13 -2.58
N THR A 40 -3.31 11.15 -3.19
CA THR A 40 -2.04 10.99 -3.89
C THR A 40 -0.91 11.71 -3.15
N LEU A 41 0.14 10.98 -2.84
CA LEU A 41 1.36 11.47 -2.22
C LEU A 41 2.39 11.77 -3.30
N ILE A 42 2.76 13.03 -3.44
CA ILE A 42 3.71 13.51 -4.45
C ILE A 42 4.95 14.14 -3.81
N GLY A 43 6.02 14.30 -4.58
CA GLY A 43 7.26 14.93 -4.14
C GLY A 43 8.47 14.35 -4.84
N GLN A 44 9.61 15.01 -4.68
CA GLN A 44 10.88 14.60 -5.31
C GLN A 44 11.31 13.19 -4.85
N SER A 45 12.15 12.53 -5.65
CA SER A 45 12.81 11.29 -5.24
C SER A 45 13.62 11.54 -3.96
N GLY A 46 13.53 10.62 -3.00
CA GLY A 46 14.20 10.79 -1.71
C GLY A 46 13.47 11.69 -0.69
N ALA A 47 12.29 12.26 -1.01
CA ALA A 47 11.52 13.08 -0.07
C ALA A 47 10.90 12.29 1.10
N GLY A 48 11.04 10.96 1.14
CA GLY A 48 10.54 10.13 2.25
C GLY A 48 9.16 9.50 2.01
N LYS A 49 8.59 9.60 0.80
CA LYS A 49 7.24 9.08 0.49
C LYS A 49 7.06 7.60 0.84
N SER A 50 7.92 6.72 0.29
CA SER A 50 7.86 5.27 0.57
C SER A 50 8.14 4.97 2.05
N THR A 51 9.00 5.75 2.71
CA THR A 51 9.24 5.63 4.16
C THR A 51 7.98 5.97 4.95
N LEU A 52 7.28 7.03 4.57
CA LEU A 52 6.02 7.42 5.21
C LEU A 52 4.98 6.31 5.12
N VAL A 53 4.71 5.79 3.92
CA VAL A 53 3.67 4.74 3.75
C VAL A 53 4.03 3.44 4.47
N GLN A 54 5.31 3.11 4.61
CA GLN A 54 5.77 1.97 5.40
C GLN A 54 5.56 2.16 6.91
N LEU A 55 5.58 3.39 7.41
CA LEU A 55 5.16 3.68 8.79
C LEU A 55 3.65 3.48 8.97
N LEU A 56 2.83 3.87 7.98
CA LEU A 56 1.37 3.72 8.05
C LEU A 56 0.93 2.26 8.11
N ASN A 57 1.65 1.35 7.47
CA ASN A 57 1.38 -0.09 7.50
C ASN A 57 2.06 -0.81 8.70
N GLY A 58 2.91 -0.10 9.46
CA GLY A 58 3.70 -0.71 10.54
C GLY A 58 4.83 -1.62 10.05
N LEU A 59 5.28 -1.47 8.80
CA LEU A 59 6.51 -2.13 8.32
C LEU A 59 7.75 -1.47 8.94
N LEU A 60 7.69 -0.15 9.07
CA LEU A 60 8.64 0.64 9.86
C LEU A 60 7.95 1.18 11.11
N LEU A 61 8.71 1.43 12.15
CA LEU A 61 8.26 2.05 13.39
C LEU A 61 9.01 3.36 13.61
N THR A 62 8.31 4.40 14.05
CA THR A 62 8.90 5.73 14.23
C THR A 62 9.98 5.74 15.33
N ASN A 63 10.98 6.61 15.17
CA ASN A 63 11.99 6.83 16.22
C ASN A 63 11.49 7.84 17.27
N TYR A 64 10.75 8.87 16.82
CA TYR A 64 10.19 9.93 17.65
C TYR A 64 8.79 10.31 17.16
N GLY A 65 8.00 10.90 18.04
CA GLY A 65 6.61 11.24 17.77
C GLY A 65 5.69 10.02 17.84
N GLU A 66 4.47 10.19 17.41
CA GLU A 66 3.43 9.18 17.53
C GLU A 66 2.77 8.89 16.18
N VAL A 67 2.62 7.61 15.85
CA VAL A 67 1.83 7.12 14.71
C VAL A 67 0.67 6.31 15.27
N VAL A 68 -0.54 6.79 15.10
CA VAL A 68 -1.77 6.08 15.46
C VAL A 68 -2.45 5.61 14.20
N VAL A 69 -2.71 4.30 14.10
CA VAL A 69 -3.44 3.69 13.00
C VAL A 69 -4.66 3.00 13.56
N PHE A 70 -5.83 3.55 13.25
CA PHE A 70 -7.11 3.24 13.87
C PHE A 70 -7.06 3.43 15.39
N ASP A 71 -7.10 2.34 16.14
CA ASP A 71 -7.08 2.28 17.60
C ASP A 71 -5.69 1.92 18.18
N LYS A 72 -4.66 1.78 17.31
CA LYS A 72 -3.34 1.30 17.71
C LYS A 72 -2.27 2.35 17.50
N THR A 73 -1.54 2.65 18.56
CA THR A 73 -0.30 3.43 18.51
C THR A 73 0.85 2.52 18.06
N LEU A 74 1.44 2.85 16.91
CA LEU A 74 2.61 2.16 16.36
C LEU A 74 3.88 2.80 16.94
N SER A 75 4.36 2.29 18.05
CA SER A 75 5.59 2.75 18.68
C SER A 75 6.69 1.69 18.57
N ASN A 76 7.95 2.08 18.80
CA ASN A 76 9.08 1.17 18.78
C ASN A 76 9.13 0.20 19.99
N ASN A 77 7.97 -0.11 20.56
CA ASN A 77 7.82 -1.05 21.66
C ASN A 77 7.67 -2.47 21.11
N LYS A 78 8.60 -3.36 21.45
CA LYS A 78 8.70 -4.77 20.98
C LYS A 78 7.46 -5.65 21.27
N LYS A 79 6.46 -5.16 22.01
CA LYS A 79 5.25 -5.92 22.35
C LYS A 79 4.05 -5.64 21.43
N ILE A 80 4.20 -4.79 20.42
CA ILE A 80 3.08 -4.43 19.54
C ILE A 80 2.80 -5.56 18.57
N LYS A 81 1.57 -6.05 18.59
CA LYS A 81 1.06 -7.00 17.59
C LYS A 81 0.59 -6.21 16.36
N LEU A 82 1.38 -6.25 15.29
CA LEU A 82 1.12 -5.51 14.05
C LEU A 82 0.21 -6.26 13.07
N LYS A 83 -0.16 -7.51 13.37
CA LYS A 83 -0.98 -8.35 12.48
C LYS A 83 -2.30 -7.66 12.12
N ASP A 84 -3.01 -7.12 13.12
CA ASP A 84 -4.30 -6.47 12.90
C ASP A 84 -4.15 -5.15 12.11
N THR A 85 -3.11 -4.37 12.38
CA THR A 85 -2.82 -3.15 11.60
C THR A 85 -2.58 -3.51 10.13
N ARG A 86 -1.76 -4.53 9.85
CA ARG A 86 -1.46 -4.99 8.48
C ARG A 86 -2.64 -5.63 7.78
N LYS A 87 -3.60 -6.17 8.53
CA LYS A 87 -4.88 -6.64 7.97
C LYS A 87 -5.72 -5.47 7.46
N ARG A 88 -5.71 -4.35 8.19
CA ARG A 88 -6.52 -3.16 7.88
C ARG A 88 -5.86 -2.20 6.90
N VAL A 89 -4.53 -2.20 6.80
CA VAL A 89 -3.75 -1.35 5.90
C VAL A 89 -2.93 -2.24 4.96
N GLY A 90 -3.44 -2.48 3.77
CA GLY A 90 -2.73 -3.19 2.69
C GLY A 90 -1.65 -2.30 2.07
N LEU A 91 -0.52 -2.88 1.72
CA LEU A 91 0.60 -2.18 1.07
C LEU A 91 1.08 -2.98 -0.14
N VAL A 92 1.12 -2.31 -1.29
CA VAL A 92 1.69 -2.79 -2.55
C VAL A 92 2.92 -1.96 -2.87
N PHE A 93 4.08 -2.60 -3.02
CA PHE A 93 5.36 -1.92 -3.28
C PHE A 93 5.54 -1.53 -4.75
N GLN A 94 6.57 -0.74 -5.03
CA GLN A 94 6.86 -0.15 -6.35
C GLN A 94 7.01 -1.16 -7.48
N PHE A 95 7.54 -2.36 -7.22
CA PHE A 95 7.62 -3.46 -8.19
C PHE A 95 6.83 -4.65 -7.64
N PRO A 96 5.49 -4.58 -7.70
CA PRO A 96 4.64 -5.56 -7.02
C PRO A 96 4.79 -6.97 -7.60
N GLU A 97 5.22 -7.10 -8.85
CA GLU A 97 5.56 -8.38 -9.48
C GLU A 97 6.68 -9.14 -8.74
N ALA A 98 7.58 -8.43 -8.07
CA ALA A 98 8.61 -9.04 -7.23
C ALA A 98 8.06 -9.64 -5.91
N GLN A 99 6.78 -9.41 -5.60
CA GLN A 99 6.12 -9.98 -4.43
C GLN A 99 5.47 -11.35 -4.71
N LEU A 100 5.37 -11.74 -5.99
CA LEU A 100 4.79 -13.02 -6.40
C LEU A 100 5.81 -14.14 -6.18
N PHE A 101 5.37 -15.26 -5.60
CA PHE A 101 6.26 -16.33 -5.18
C PHE A 101 5.67 -17.75 -5.25
N ASP A 102 4.34 -17.88 -5.41
CA ASP A 102 3.67 -19.19 -5.38
C ASP A 102 3.61 -19.82 -6.80
N GLU A 103 3.23 -21.07 -6.86
CA GLU A 103 3.18 -21.86 -8.11
C GLU A 103 2.06 -21.41 -9.05
N THR A 104 0.91 -20.93 -8.49
CA THR A 104 -0.21 -20.45 -9.29
C THR A 104 -0.72 -19.11 -8.77
N VAL A 105 -1.32 -18.33 -9.68
CA VAL A 105 -1.96 -17.04 -9.37
C VAL A 105 -2.93 -17.16 -8.20
N LEU A 106 -3.79 -18.17 -8.22
CA LEU A 106 -4.80 -18.37 -7.17
C LEU A 106 -4.18 -18.72 -5.82
N LYS A 107 -3.12 -19.53 -5.80
CA LYS A 107 -2.38 -19.85 -4.57
C LYS A 107 -1.71 -18.62 -4.00
N ASP A 108 -1.05 -17.82 -4.84
CA ASP A 108 -0.35 -16.60 -4.46
C ASP A 108 -1.31 -15.61 -3.79
N VAL A 109 -2.43 -15.30 -4.45
CA VAL A 109 -3.43 -14.36 -3.92
C VAL A 109 -4.13 -14.90 -2.66
N SER A 110 -4.33 -16.21 -2.53
CA SER A 110 -4.93 -16.82 -1.33
C SER A 110 -3.97 -16.90 -0.14
N PHE A 111 -2.68 -16.66 -0.31
CA PHE A 111 -1.69 -16.69 0.77
C PHE A 111 -2.02 -15.70 1.88
N GLY A 112 -2.32 -14.45 1.52
CA GLY A 112 -2.69 -13.42 2.51
C GLY A 112 -3.87 -13.82 3.39
N PRO A 113 -5.06 -14.12 2.82
CA PRO A 113 -6.21 -14.61 3.56
C PRO A 113 -5.91 -15.82 4.43
N LYS A 114 -5.18 -16.83 3.93
CA LYS A 114 -4.76 -18.01 4.72
C LYS A 114 -3.90 -17.62 5.93
N ASN A 115 -2.89 -16.78 5.72
CA ASN A 115 -1.98 -16.34 6.78
C ASN A 115 -2.68 -15.50 7.87
N PHE A 116 -3.71 -14.73 7.50
CA PHE A 116 -4.53 -14.00 8.46
C PHE A 116 -5.59 -14.88 9.15
N GLY A 117 -5.81 -16.11 8.68
CA GLY A 117 -6.81 -17.03 9.20
C GLY A 117 -8.24 -16.58 8.86
N LEU A 118 -8.45 -16.08 7.65
CA LEU A 118 -9.77 -15.68 7.16
C LEU A 118 -10.52 -16.91 6.65
N ASP A 119 -11.85 -16.88 6.80
CA ASP A 119 -12.71 -17.90 6.23
C ASP A 119 -12.71 -17.84 4.70
N ASN A 120 -12.81 -18.99 4.04
CA ASN A 120 -12.89 -19.13 2.59
C ASN A 120 -11.77 -18.39 1.80
N PRO A 121 -10.47 -18.60 2.12
CA PRO A 121 -9.37 -17.82 1.56
C PRO A 121 -9.25 -17.93 0.04
N VAL A 122 -9.68 -19.05 -0.55
CA VAL A 122 -9.68 -19.25 -2.00
C VAL A 122 -10.76 -18.41 -2.67
N GLU A 123 -11.95 -18.32 -2.07
CA GLU A 123 -13.04 -17.48 -2.56
C GLU A 123 -12.69 -15.99 -2.51
N LEU A 124 -12.11 -15.54 -1.38
CA LEU A 124 -11.60 -14.17 -1.26
C LEU A 124 -10.56 -13.85 -2.32
N ALA A 125 -9.69 -14.81 -2.68
CA ALA A 125 -8.72 -14.65 -3.75
C ALA A 125 -9.39 -14.55 -5.13
N ARG A 126 -10.39 -15.38 -5.42
CA ARG A 126 -11.16 -15.32 -6.69
C ARG A 126 -11.87 -13.97 -6.85
N GLU A 127 -12.53 -13.50 -5.80
CA GLU A 127 -13.19 -12.20 -5.79
C GLU A 127 -12.18 -11.08 -6.06
N ALA A 128 -11.03 -11.08 -5.38
CA ALA A 128 -9.99 -10.07 -5.57
C ALA A 128 -9.40 -10.09 -6.98
N LEU A 129 -9.16 -11.27 -7.55
CA LEU A 129 -8.68 -11.44 -8.93
C LEU A 129 -9.70 -10.93 -9.96
N SER A 130 -10.98 -11.22 -9.75
CA SER A 130 -12.07 -10.71 -10.58
C SER A 130 -12.14 -9.18 -10.54
N VAL A 131 -12.00 -8.57 -9.34
CA VAL A 131 -12.03 -7.10 -9.17
C VAL A 131 -10.92 -6.43 -9.97
N VAL A 132 -9.72 -7.01 -10.03
CA VAL A 132 -8.60 -6.46 -10.80
C VAL A 132 -8.61 -6.88 -12.28
N GLY A 133 -9.64 -7.59 -12.74
CA GLY A 133 -9.83 -7.97 -14.13
C GLY A 133 -8.83 -9.04 -14.61
N ILE A 134 -8.50 -10.00 -13.77
CA ILE A 134 -7.76 -11.21 -14.17
C ILE A 134 -8.76 -12.29 -14.57
N ASP A 135 -8.61 -12.81 -15.78
CA ASP A 135 -9.46 -13.87 -16.30
C ASP A 135 -9.29 -15.19 -15.53
N GLU A 136 -10.39 -15.91 -15.30
CA GLU A 136 -10.39 -17.14 -14.51
C GLU A 136 -9.49 -18.24 -15.12
N SER A 137 -9.31 -18.26 -16.45
CA SER A 137 -8.42 -19.18 -17.13
C SER A 137 -6.94 -19.04 -16.72
N LEU A 138 -6.57 -17.90 -16.13
CA LEU A 138 -5.22 -17.60 -15.64
C LEU A 138 -4.98 -18.00 -14.19
N TYR A 139 -6.01 -18.40 -13.44
CA TYR A 139 -5.90 -18.64 -12.00
C TYR A 139 -4.95 -19.78 -11.64
N GLU A 140 -4.88 -20.82 -12.49
CA GLU A 140 -3.97 -21.95 -12.30
C GLU A 140 -2.64 -21.77 -13.07
N THR A 141 -2.44 -20.62 -13.71
CA THR A 141 -1.20 -20.31 -14.41
C THR A 141 -0.13 -19.86 -13.41
N ASN A 142 1.14 -20.19 -13.71
CA ASN A 142 2.25 -19.66 -12.93
C ASN A 142 2.34 -18.13 -13.10
N PRO A 143 2.42 -17.34 -12.01
CA PRO A 143 2.45 -15.89 -12.08
C PRO A 143 3.52 -15.31 -12.99
N PHE A 144 4.68 -15.96 -13.08
CA PHE A 144 5.80 -15.51 -13.93
C PHE A 144 5.58 -15.73 -15.44
N ASN A 145 4.52 -16.43 -15.83
CA ASN A 145 4.10 -16.56 -17.22
C ASN A 145 3.14 -15.47 -17.69
N LEU A 146 2.75 -14.57 -16.79
CA LEU A 146 1.85 -13.46 -17.05
C LEU A 146 2.60 -12.26 -17.65
N SER A 147 1.88 -11.37 -18.35
CA SER A 147 2.44 -10.07 -18.72
C SER A 147 2.73 -9.21 -17.48
N GLY A 148 3.65 -8.24 -17.58
CA GLY A 148 3.98 -7.37 -16.44
C GLY A 148 2.76 -6.64 -15.85
N GLY A 149 1.83 -6.21 -16.72
CA GLY A 149 0.57 -5.60 -16.26
C GLY A 149 -0.36 -6.58 -15.54
N GLN A 150 -0.40 -7.85 -15.98
CA GLN A 150 -1.15 -8.90 -15.29
C GLN A 150 -0.51 -9.25 -13.95
N MET A 151 0.81 -9.45 -13.89
CA MET A 151 1.54 -9.69 -12.63
C MET A 151 1.25 -8.59 -11.62
N ARG A 152 1.27 -7.34 -12.04
CA ARG A 152 0.96 -6.19 -11.18
C ARG A 152 -0.46 -6.23 -10.64
N ARG A 153 -1.44 -6.54 -11.49
CA ARG A 153 -2.82 -6.71 -11.05
C ARG A 153 -2.99 -7.88 -10.07
N VAL A 154 -2.29 -8.98 -10.29
CA VAL A 154 -2.28 -10.12 -9.36
C VAL A 154 -1.70 -9.72 -7.99
N ALA A 155 -0.60 -8.99 -7.95
CA ALA A 155 -0.03 -8.52 -6.68
C ALA A 155 -0.95 -7.53 -5.93
N ILE A 156 -1.68 -6.67 -6.66
CA ILE A 156 -2.72 -5.82 -6.08
C ILE A 156 -3.87 -6.68 -5.54
N ALA A 157 -4.30 -7.72 -6.27
CA ALA A 157 -5.31 -8.66 -5.80
C ALA A 157 -4.89 -9.35 -4.49
N GLY A 158 -3.61 -9.72 -4.35
CA GLY A 158 -3.06 -10.29 -3.11
C GLY A 158 -3.23 -9.38 -1.89
N ALA A 159 -3.05 -8.08 -2.07
CA ALA A 159 -3.31 -7.10 -1.02
C ALA A 159 -4.82 -6.89 -0.78
N LEU A 160 -5.64 -6.94 -1.83
CA LEU A 160 -7.10 -6.75 -1.76
C LEU A 160 -7.82 -7.95 -1.13
N ALA A 161 -7.34 -9.17 -1.34
CA ALA A 161 -7.98 -10.40 -0.85
C ALA A 161 -8.11 -10.46 0.69
N ILE A 162 -7.28 -9.70 1.41
CA ILE A 162 -7.37 -9.54 2.87
C ILE A 162 -8.50 -8.58 3.25
N ASN A 163 -9.09 -7.88 2.28
CA ASN A 163 -10.14 -6.87 2.45
C ASN A 163 -9.74 -5.71 3.40
N PRO A 164 -8.63 -5.01 3.11
CA PRO A 164 -8.17 -3.90 3.97
C PRO A 164 -9.12 -2.69 3.93
N ASP A 165 -9.13 -1.88 4.98
CA ASP A 165 -9.84 -0.59 5.03
C ASP A 165 -9.11 0.48 4.20
N ILE A 166 -7.78 0.43 4.18
CA ILE A 166 -6.89 1.34 3.45
C ILE A 166 -5.99 0.52 2.55
N LEU A 167 -5.91 0.89 1.27
CA LEU A 167 -4.98 0.32 0.30
C LEU A 167 -3.92 1.35 -0.06
N ILE A 168 -2.66 1.02 0.21
CA ILE A 168 -1.50 1.85 -0.14
C ILE A 168 -0.82 1.25 -1.37
N LEU A 169 -0.52 2.09 -2.35
CA LEU A 169 0.12 1.71 -3.61
C LEU A 169 1.35 2.60 -3.84
N ASP A 170 2.54 2.02 -3.82
CA ASP A 170 3.78 2.76 -4.08
C ASP A 170 4.11 2.69 -5.57
N GLU A 171 3.88 3.80 -6.29
CA GLU A 171 4.13 3.98 -7.72
C GLU A 171 3.56 2.86 -8.62
N PRO A 172 2.26 2.51 -8.53
CA PRO A 172 1.71 1.32 -9.19
C PRO A 172 1.67 1.42 -10.72
N THR A 173 1.83 2.61 -11.29
CA THR A 173 1.76 2.84 -12.74
C THR A 173 3.11 2.92 -13.44
N VAL A 174 4.22 2.84 -12.69
CA VAL A 174 5.59 2.88 -13.26
C VAL A 174 5.82 1.68 -14.18
N GLY A 175 6.35 1.95 -15.39
CA GLY A 175 6.66 0.92 -16.38
C GLY A 175 5.46 0.38 -17.17
N LEU A 176 4.24 0.88 -16.91
CA LEU A 176 3.09 0.59 -17.76
C LEU A 176 3.04 1.55 -18.96
N ASP A 177 2.56 1.03 -20.09
CA ASP A 177 2.17 1.87 -21.24
C ASP A 177 0.93 2.73 -20.91
N PRO A 178 0.60 3.74 -21.70
CA PRO A 178 -0.54 4.64 -21.42
C PRO A 178 -1.86 3.90 -21.22
N LYS A 179 -2.13 2.85 -22.01
CA LYS A 179 -3.35 2.05 -21.91
C LYS A 179 -3.38 1.25 -20.60
N GLY A 180 -2.29 0.59 -20.25
CA GLY A 180 -2.17 -0.15 -18.99
C GLY A 180 -2.31 0.74 -17.75
N LYS A 181 -1.78 1.97 -17.80
CA LYS A 181 -1.98 2.97 -16.75
C LYS A 181 -3.47 3.31 -16.58
N GLU A 182 -4.15 3.59 -17.69
CA GLU A 182 -5.58 3.95 -17.65
C GLU A 182 -6.44 2.79 -17.15
N GLU A 183 -6.20 1.57 -17.65
CA GLU A 183 -6.89 0.36 -17.19
C GLU A 183 -6.72 0.15 -15.69
N LEU A 184 -5.49 0.26 -15.17
CA LEU A 184 -5.22 0.11 -13.75
C LEU A 184 -5.92 1.18 -12.91
N MET A 185 -5.86 2.45 -13.36
CA MET A 185 -6.50 3.55 -12.63
C MET A 185 -8.02 3.40 -12.60
N ASN A 186 -8.64 2.97 -13.70
CA ASN A 186 -10.08 2.69 -13.74
C ASN A 186 -10.46 1.58 -12.73
N VAL A 187 -9.68 0.51 -12.66
CA VAL A 187 -9.89 -0.55 -11.65
C VAL A 187 -9.82 0.01 -10.22
N LEU A 188 -8.84 0.86 -9.91
CA LEU A 188 -8.69 1.44 -8.57
C LEU A 188 -9.84 2.41 -8.21
N VAL A 189 -10.30 3.21 -9.17
CA VAL A 189 -11.45 4.12 -8.98
C VAL A 189 -12.74 3.32 -8.80
N ASP A 190 -12.96 2.31 -9.61
CA ASP A 190 -14.11 1.42 -9.47
C ASP A 190 -14.14 0.70 -8.13
N LEU A 191 -12.97 0.22 -7.69
CA LEU A 191 -12.81 -0.38 -6.37
C LEU A 191 -13.20 0.61 -5.26
N GLN A 192 -12.67 1.83 -5.32
CA GLN A 192 -12.98 2.86 -4.34
C GLN A 192 -14.46 3.17 -4.29
N ASN A 193 -15.07 3.43 -5.45
CA ASN A 193 -16.49 3.79 -5.55
C ASN A 193 -17.42 2.68 -5.05
N LYS A 194 -17.05 1.40 -5.27
CA LYS A 194 -17.87 0.26 -4.85
C LYS A 194 -17.70 -0.11 -3.37
N THR A 195 -16.56 0.23 -2.77
CA THR A 195 -16.21 -0.26 -1.43
C THR A 195 -16.02 0.82 -0.38
N ASN A 196 -16.06 2.11 -0.78
CA ASN A 196 -15.76 3.27 0.08
C ASN A 196 -14.41 3.16 0.82
N LYS A 197 -13.46 2.42 0.27
CA LYS A 197 -12.11 2.30 0.84
C LYS A 197 -11.30 3.56 0.60
N THR A 198 -10.38 3.85 1.50
CA THR A 198 -9.37 4.87 1.26
C THR A 198 -8.21 4.28 0.44
N ILE A 199 -7.86 4.93 -0.64
CA ILE A 199 -6.68 4.61 -1.46
C ILE A 199 -5.62 5.69 -1.23
N ILE A 200 -4.41 5.27 -0.90
CA ILE A 200 -3.24 6.15 -0.81
C ILE A 200 -2.26 5.71 -1.89
N MET A 201 -2.02 6.56 -2.86
CA MET A 201 -1.13 6.24 -3.97
C MET A 201 0.06 7.19 -4.00
N ILE A 202 1.28 6.66 -4.10
CA ILE A 202 2.45 7.47 -4.47
C ILE A 202 2.49 7.54 -5.99
N SER A 203 2.61 8.75 -6.53
CA SER A 203 2.78 8.95 -7.97
C SER A 203 3.65 10.18 -8.25
N HIS A 204 4.38 10.12 -9.35
CA HIS A 204 5.07 11.27 -9.97
C HIS A 204 4.44 11.68 -11.31
N ASP A 205 3.39 10.98 -11.75
CA ASP A 205 2.64 11.25 -12.97
C ASP A 205 1.54 12.27 -12.68
N MET A 206 1.78 13.53 -13.08
CA MET A 206 0.87 14.64 -12.76
C MET A 206 -0.46 14.55 -13.49
N ASP A 207 -0.52 13.89 -14.63
CA ASP A 207 -1.79 13.68 -15.36
C ASP A 207 -2.70 12.73 -14.58
N ILE A 208 -2.12 11.66 -14.02
CA ILE A 208 -2.85 10.75 -13.12
C ILE A 208 -3.32 11.49 -11.86
N VAL A 209 -2.42 12.29 -11.25
CA VAL A 209 -2.76 13.05 -10.04
C VAL A 209 -3.92 14.00 -10.31
N ALA A 210 -3.87 14.76 -11.39
CA ALA A 210 -4.91 15.75 -11.75
C ALA A 210 -6.28 15.10 -12.04
N ARG A 211 -6.27 13.89 -12.63
CA ARG A 211 -7.52 13.20 -13.03
C ARG A 211 -8.19 12.44 -11.88
N PHE A 212 -7.42 11.87 -10.97
CA PHE A 212 -7.94 10.87 -10.03
C PHE A 212 -7.82 11.25 -8.56
N ALA A 213 -6.90 12.15 -8.16
CA ALA A 213 -6.73 12.49 -6.77
C ALA A 213 -7.86 13.37 -6.24
N LYS A 214 -8.51 12.94 -5.15
CA LYS A 214 -9.43 13.80 -4.37
C LYS A 214 -8.65 14.70 -3.39
N ARG A 215 -7.50 14.22 -2.92
CA ARG A 215 -6.59 14.95 -2.02
C ARG A 215 -5.15 14.70 -2.42
N VAL A 216 -4.35 15.75 -2.41
CA VAL A 216 -2.91 15.67 -2.72
C VAL A 216 -2.11 16.04 -1.48
N ILE A 217 -1.14 15.22 -1.12
CA ILE A 217 -0.16 15.47 -0.07
C ILE A 217 1.19 15.69 -0.74
N VAL A 218 1.80 16.83 -0.51
CA VAL A 218 3.11 17.17 -1.08
C VAL A 218 4.20 16.98 -0.03
N MET A 219 5.17 16.12 -0.31
CA MET A 219 6.35 15.94 0.54
C MET A 219 7.57 16.64 -0.04
N ASN A 220 8.25 17.41 0.82
CA ASN A 220 9.48 18.10 0.46
C ASN A 220 10.51 17.96 1.59
N LYS A 221 11.51 17.11 1.38
CA LYS A 221 12.64 16.87 2.30
C LYS A 221 12.24 16.33 3.69
N GLY A 222 11.18 15.52 3.73
CA GLY A 222 10.73 14.87 4.97
C GLY A 222 9.76 15.72 5.78
#